data_de550e411552085d45bba275d55feb9e
#
_entry.id   de550e411552085d45bba275d55feb9e
#
_cell.length_a   1.000
_cell.length_b   1.000
_cell.length_c   1.000
_cell.angle_alpha   90.00
_cell.angle_beta   90.00
_cell.angle_gamma   90.00
#
_symmetry.space_group_name_H-M   'P 1'
#
loop_
_entity.id
_entity.type
_entity.pdbx_description
1 polymer ?
#
loop_
_entity_poly.entity_id
_entity_poly.type
_entity_poly.pdbx_seq_one_letter_code
_entity_poly.pdbx_strand_id
1 'polypeptide(L)'
;MQIVEFWREAAILSKLHHPNVLAFYGIVNNGPGGTLATVTEFMASGSLKKVLLHKQKLLDRRKQITLAMDAAIGMEYLHSKDIIHFDLKCDNLLVNLNDPSRPICKVCHLFIILSFVLI
;
A
#
# COMPACT_ATOMS: atom_id res chain seq x y z
N MET A 1 4.59 1.97 -24.63
CA MET A 1 3.34 1.32 -24.13
C MET A 1 3.31 1.27 -22.60
N GLN A 2 4.31 0.71 -21.99
CA GLN A 2 4.37 0.60 -20.52
C GLN A 2 4.39 1.96 -19.82
N ILE A 3 5.05 2.95 -20.40
CA ILE A 3 5.11 4.31 -19.83
C ILE A 3 3.72 4.97 -19.84
N VAL A 4 2.94 4.78 -20.90
CA VAL A 4 1.58 5.34 -20.98
C VAL A 4 0.67 4.72 -19.93
N GLU A 5 0.76 3.41 -19.74
CA GLU A 5 0.01 2.70 -18.71
C GLU A 5 0.40 3.15 -17.30
N PHE A 6 1.69 3.34 -17.07
CA PHE A 6 2.22 3.87 -15.81
C PHE A 6 1.59 5.22 -15.46
N TRP A 7 1.58 6.17 -16.41
CA TRP A 7 0.99 7.49 -16.18
C TRP A 7 -0.51 7.43 -15.97
N ARG A 8 -1.19 6.52 -16.68
CA ARG A 8 -2.64 6.31 -16.52
C ARG A 8 -2.96 5.79 -15.12
N GLU A 9 -2.21 4.81 -14.63
CA GLU A 9 -2.39 4.29 -13.28
C GLU A 9 -2.05 5.32 -12.21
N ALA A 10 -1.00 6.09 -12.42
CA ALA A 10 -0.65 7.18 -11.52
C ALA A 10 -1.78 8.22 -11.42
N ALA A 11 -2.44 8.53 -12.53
CA ALA A 11 -3.58 9.44 -12.52
C ALA A 11 -4.76 8.88 -11.72
N ILE A 12 -4.99 7.58 -11.79
CA ILE A 12 -6.03 6.92 -10.98
C ILE A 12 -5.65 6.97 -9.51
N LEU A 13 -4.42 6.60 -9.17
CA LEU A 13 -3.94 6.58 -7.78
C LEU A 13 -3.97 7.96 -7.14
N SER A 14 -3.71 9.02 -7.90
CA SER A 14 -3.72 10.39 -7.39
C SER A 14 -5.10 10.85 -6.92
N LYS A 15 -6.16 10.18 -7.35
CA LYS A 15 -7.54 10.48 -6.98
C LYS A 15 -8.04 9.67 -5.78
N LEU A 16 -7.24 8.73 -5.28
CA LEU A 16 -7.64 7.86 -4.17
C LEU A 16 -7.24 8.51 -2.85
N HIS A 17 -8.22 8.70 -1.97
CA HIS A 17 -8.01 9.27 -0.65
C HIS A 17 -8.82 8.50 0.37
N HIS A 18 -8.17 7.65 1.15
CA HIS A 18 -8.81 6.87 2.19
C HIS A 18 -7.80 6.50 3.28
N PRO A 19 -8.19 6.50 4.56
CA PRO A 19 -7.27 6.21 5.66
C PRO A 19 -6.63 4.82 5.61
N ASN A 20 -7.26 3.86 4.94
CA ASN A 20 -6.76 2.49 4.85
C ASN A 20 -6.24 2.12 3.45
N VAL A 21 -5.99 3.12 2.63
CA VAL A 21 -5.29 2.96 1.35
C VAL A 21 -4.05 3.84 1.39
N LEU A 22 -2.89 3.26 1.03
CA LEU A 22 -1.63 3.98 1.07
C LEU A 22 -1.71 5.23 0.19
N ALA A 23 -1.38 6.39 0.76
CA ALA A 23 -1.44 7.65 0.03
C ALA A 23 -0.34 7.73 -1.03
N PHE A 24 -0.74 8.05 -2.23
CA PHE A 24 0.15 8.31 -3.36
C PHE A 24 0.35 9.81 -3.48
N TYR A 25 1.62 10.27 -3.45
CA TYR A 25 1.93 11.69 -3.50
C TYR A 25 2.35 12.18 -4.88
N GLY A 26 2.93 11.32 -5.69
CA GLY A 26 3.34 11.73 -7.02
C GLY A 26 4.44 10.85 -7.62
N ILE A 27 5.03 11.37 -8.68
CA ILE A 27 6.05 10.69 -9.45
C ILE A 27 7.26 11.60 -9.57
N VAL A 28 8.45 11.01 -9.50
CA VAL A 28 9.73 11.69 -9.72
C VAL A 28 10.34 11.16 -11.02
N ASN A 29 10.69 12.08 -11.94
CA ASN A 29 11.30 11.71 -13.22
C ASN A 29 12.77 11.31 -13.09
N ASN A 30 13.46 11.81 -12.07
CA ASN A 30 14.88 11.57 -11.83
C ASN A 30 15.08 10.78 -10.53
N GLY A 31 14.44 9.62 -10.45
CA GLY A 31 14.69 8.69 -9.36
C GLY A 31 16.09 8.10 -9.40
N PRO A 32 16.45 7.24 -8.44
CA PRO A 32 17.74 6.56 -8.42
C PRO A 32 18.06 5.90 -9.76
N GLY A 33 19.22 6.18 -10.33
CA GLY A 33 19.62 5.67 -11.65
C GLY A 33 18.90 6.33 -12.83
N GLY A 34 18.28 7.50 -12.64
CA GLY A 34 17.58 8.20 -13.71
C GLY A 34 16.22 7.61 -14.10
N THR A 35 15.65 6.77 -13.24
CA THR A 35 14.38 6.08 -13.48
C THR A 35 13.19 6.86 -12.95
N LEU A 36 11.99 6.52 -13.43
CA LEU A 36 10.75 6.97 -12.81
C LEU A 36 10.58 6.32 -11.44
N ALA A 37 10.21 7.12 -10.46
CA ALA A 37 9.95 6.63 -9.11
C ALA A 37 8.64 7.19 -8.58
N THR A 38 7.94 6.41 -7.79
CA THR A 38 6.72 6.84 -7.09
C THR A 38 7.06 7.35 -5.70
N VAL A 39 6.33 8.36 -5.25
CA VAL A 39 6.44 8.91 -3.90
C VAL A 39 5.12 8.65 -3.18
N THR A 40 5.20 7.98 -2.04
CA THR A 40 4.05 7.63 -1.23
C THR A 40 4.29 8.03 0.23
N GLU A 41 3.23 7.95 1.04
CA GLU A 41 3.42 8.04 2.48
C GLU A 41 4.30 6.89 2.97
N PHE A 42 4.99 7.13 4.07
CA PHE A 42 5.88 6.15 4.69
C PHE A 42 5.17 5.45 5.85
N MET A 43 5.17 4.13 5.83
CA MET A 43 4.62 3.30 6.91
C MET A 43 5.77 2.66 7.68
N ALA A 44 6.01 3.18 8.89
CA ALA A 44 7.23 2.89 9.67
C ALA A 44 7.44 1.42 10.00
N SER A 45 6.38 0.65 10.20
CA SER A 45 6.49 -0.76 10.56
C SER A 45 6.65 -1.70 9.35
N GLY A 46 6.57 -1.17 8.13
CA GLY A 46 6.74 -1.93 6.90
C GLY A 46 5.54 -2.80 6.56
N SER A 47 5.78 -3.90 5.84
CA SER A 47 4.72 -4.80 5.42
C SER A 47 4.25 -5.70 6.56
N LEU A 48 2.99 -6.11 6.50
CA LEU A 48 2.44 -7.08 7.46
C LEU A 48 3.19 -8.41 7.40
N LYS A 49 3.62 -8.83 6.21
CA LYS A 49 4.44 -10.04 6.05
C LYS A 49 5.71 -9.96 6.88
N LYS A 50 6.41 -8.84 6.82
CA LYS A 50 7.66 -8.64 7.57
C LYS A 50 7.40 -8.68 9.06
N VAL A 51 6.32 -8.07 9.54
CA VAL A 51 5.94 -8.10 10.96
C VAL A 51 5.60 -9.51 11.40
N LEU A 52 4.85 -10.26 10.60
CA LEU A 52 4.50 -11.64 10.92
C LEU A 52 5.72 -12.55 11.00
N LEU A 53 6.73 -12.33 10.14
CA LEU A 53 7.94 -13.13 10.13
C LEU A 53 8.90 -12.81 11.28
N HIS A 54 9.01 -11.53 11.67
CA HIS A 54 10.08 -11.08 12.57
C HIS A 54 9.58 -10.50 13.88
N LYS A 55 8.33 -10.06 13.97
CA LYS A 55 7.79 -9.36 15.13
C LYS A 55 6.40 -9.86 15.52
N GLN A 56 6.14 -11.13 15.31
CA GLN A 56 4.82 -11.72 15.56
C GLN A 56 4.30 -11.46 16.99
N LYS A 57 5.21 -11.36 17.97
CA LYS A 57 4.84 -11.10 19.35
C LYS A 57 4.14 -9.75 19.57
N LEU A 58 4.31 -8.80 18.64
CA LEU A 58 3.64 -7.51 18.69
C LEU A 58 2.17 -7.57 18.28
N LEU A 59 1.75 -8.68 17.69
CA LEU A 59 0.41 -8.85 17.15
C LEU A 59 -0.37 -9.88 17.96
N ASP A 60 -1.06 -9.43 19.01
CA ASP A 60 -2.05 -10.26 19.67
C ASP A 60 -3.30 -10.40 18.78
N ARG A 61 -4.24 -11.26 19.21
CA ARG A 61 -5.44 -11.57 18.43
C ARG A 61 -6.27 -10.32 18.11
N ARG A 62 -6.41 -9.42 19.07
CA ARG A 62 -7.17 -8.18 18.92
C ARG A 62 -6.55 -7.28 17.84
N LYS A 63 -5.24 -7.13 17.86
CA LYS A 63 -4.51 -6.33 16.88
C LYS A 63 -4.61 -6.95 15.49
N GLN A 64 -4.50 -8.28 15.39
CA GLN A 64 -4.66 -8.97 14.11
C GLN A 64 -6.04 -8.70 13.50
N ILE A 65 -7.09 -8.77 14.30
CA ILE A 65 -8.46 -8.49 13.84
C ILE A 65 -8.60 -7.04 13.40
N THR A 66 -8.03 -6.10 14.17
CA THR A 66 -8.06 -4.68 13.82
C THR A 66 -7.38 -4.43 12.48
N LEU A 67 -6.22 -5.02 12.25
CA LEU A 67 -5.51 -4.89 10.97
C LEU A 67 -6.29 -5.50 9.81
N ALA A 68 -6.92 -6.66 10.03
CA ALA A 68 -7.75 -7.32 9.01
C ALA A 68 -8.96 -6.46 8.65
N MET A 69 -9.60 -5.83 9.63
CA MET A 69 -10.71 -4.92 9.39
C MET A 69 -10.28 -3.69 8.59
N ASP A 70 -9.13 -3.11 8.93
CA ASP A 70 -8.57 -2.00 8.17
C ASP A 70 -8.34 -2.37 6.71
N ALA A 71 -7.75 -3.54 6.47
CA ALA A 71 -7.52 -4.04 5.12
C ALA A 71 -8.83 -4.23 4.35
N ALA A 72 -9.84 -4.79 4.99
CA ALA A 72 -11.16 -4.98 4.38
C ALA A 72 -11.81 -3.64 4.03
N ILE A 73 -11.71 -2.66 4.91
CA ILE A 73 -12.26 -1.31 4.68
C ILE A 73 -11.53 -0.62 3.52
N GLY A 74 -10.21 -0.76 3.46
CA GLY A 74 -9.43 -0.24 2.33
C GLY A 74 -9.82 -0.89 1.02
N MET A 75 -10.04 -2.21 1.02
CA MET A 75 -10.49 -2.93 -0.17
C MET A 75 -11.90 -2.53 -0.58
N GLU A 76 -12.80 -2.31 0.38
CA GLU A 76 -14.14 -1.81 0.10
C GLU A 76 -14.08 -0.46 -0.62
N TYR A 77 -13.22 0.44 -0.16
CA TYR A 77 -13.03 1.73 -0.82
C TYR A 77 -12.56 1.56 -2.27
N LEU A 78 -11.55 0.72 -2.50
CA LEU A 78 -11.03 0.46 -3.86
C LEU A 78 -12.13 -0.10 -4.76
N HIS A 79 -12.92 -1.05 -4.27
CA HIS A 79 -14.03 -1.62 -5.02
C HIS A 79 -15.12 -0.59 -5.32
N SER A 80 -15.35 0.35 -4.40
CA SER A 80 -16.32 1.44 -4.64
C SER A 80 -15.87 2.38 -5.76
N LYS A 81 -14.59 2.39 -6.09
CA LYS A 81 -14.02 3.15 -7.21
C LYS A 81 -13.80 2.28 -8.45
N ASP A 82 -14.37 1.09 -8.48
CA ASP A 82 -14.22 0.12 -9.56
C ASP A 82 -12.76 -0.30 -9.81
N ILE A 83 -11.95 -0.32 -8.75
CA ILE A 83 -10.56 -0.74 -8.80
C ILE A 83 -10.46 -2.16 -8.25
N ILE A 84 -9.85 -3.05 -9.00
CA ILE A 84 -9.56 -4.41 -8.60
C ILE A 84 -8.08 -4.53 -8.26
N HIS A 85 -7.80 -5.05 -7.05
CA HIS A 85 -6.42 -5.21 -6.57
C HIS A 85 -5.91 -6.58 -6.94
N PHE A 86 -5.53 -6.96 -8.01
CA PHE A 86 -5.21 -8.32 -8.47
C PHE A 86 -4.18 -9.09 -7.62
N ASP A 87 -3.54 -8.46 -6.63
CA ASP A 87 -2.42 -9.06 -5.92
C ASP A 87 -2.49 -8.77 -4.40
N LEU A 88 -3.66 -8.96 -3.80
CA LEU A 88 -3.84 -8.76 -2.35
C LEU A 88 -3.13 -9.86 -1.58
N LYS A 89 -2.14 -9.48 -0.79
CA LYS A 89 -1.36 -10.37 0.07
C LYS A 89 -0.68 -9.56 1.17
N CYS A 90 -0.13 -10.24 2.18
CA CYS A 90 0.52 -9.57 3.31
C CYS A 90 1.71 -8.67 2.91
N ASP A 91 2.34 -8.92 1.76
CA ASP A 91 3.39 -8.05 1.21
C ASP A 91 2.87 -6.67 0.85
N ASN A 92 1.60 -6.58 0.45
CA ASN A 92 0.94 -5.35 0.00
C ASN A 92 0.02 -4.74 1.05
N LEU A 93 0.14 -5.19 2.29
CA LEU A 93 -0.51 -4.58 3.45
C LEU A 93 0.58 -3.94 4.30
N LEU A 94 0.58 -2.61 4.38
CA LEU A 94 1.54 -1.86 5.17
C LEU A 94 0.93 -1.48 6.51
N VAL A 95 1.73 -1.53 7.55
CA VAL A 95 1.24 -1.35 8.92
C VAL A 95 2.01 -0.27 9.65
N ASN A 96 1.34 0.35 10.61
CA ASN A 96 1.94 1.24 11.59
C ASN A 96 1.55 0.74 12.99
N LEU A 97 2.54 0.28 13.73
CA LEU A 97 2.37 -0.28 15.07
C LEU A 97 2.91 0.67 16.16
N ASN A 98 3.17 1.94 15.83
CA ASN A 98 3.74 2.90 16.75
C ASN A 98 2.83 3.17 17.95
N ASP A 99 1.51 3.18 17.74
CA ASP A 99 0.54 3.27 18.80
C ASP A 99 0.03 1.87 19.15
N PRO A 100 0.43 1.29 20.29
CA PRO A 100 0.01 -0.06 20.65
C PRO A 100 -1.51 -0.19 20.85
N SER A 101 -2.20 0.91 21.16
CA SER A 101 -3.65 0.89 21.37
C SER A 101 -4.44 0.90 20.06
N ARG A 102 -3.82 1.35 18.97
CA ARG A 102 -4.50 1.43 17.66
C ARG A 102 -3.52 1.18 16.52
N PRO A 103 -3.23 -0.10 16.23
CA PRO A 103 -2.47 -0.43 15.03
C PRO A 103 -3.25 -0.05 13.77
N ILE A 104 -2.56 0.35 12.73
CA ILE A 104 -3.16 0.79 11.47
C ILE A 104 -2.63 -0.06 10.34
N CYS A 105 -3.53 -0.49 9.46
CA CYS A 105 -3.17 -1.19 8.22
C CYS A 105 -3.68 -0.41 7.01
N LYS A 106 -2.86 -0.34 5.98
CA LYS A 106 -3.21 0.29 4.70
C LYS A 106 -2.91 -0.65 3.55
N VAL A 107 -3.84 -0.71 2.61
CA VAL A 107 -3.66 -1.47 1.38
C VAL A 107 -2.75 -0.69 0.44
N CYS A 108 -1.70 -1.33 -0.04
CA CYS A 108 -0.80 -0.76 -1.05
C CYS A 108 -1.24 -1.24 -2.43
N HIS A 109 -1.64 -0.31 -3.30
CA HIS A 109 -2.05 -0.60 -4.67
C HIS A 109 -0.96 -0.26 -5.69
N LEU A 110 0.23 0.09 -5.22
CA LEU A 110 1.34 0.53 -6.08
C LEU A 110 2.10 -0.61 -6.75
N PHE A 111 1.81 -1.85 -6.39
CA PHE A 111 2.54 -3.01 -6.91
C PHE A 111 2.51 -3.08 -8.43
N ILE A 112 1.38 -2.74 -9.03
CA ILE A 112 1.23 -2.75 -10.50
C ILE A 112 2.19 -1.76 -11.14
N ILE A 113 2.28 -0.54 -10.60
CA ILE A 113 3.21 0.49 -11.08
C ILE A 113 4.66 0.02 -10.94
N LEU A 114 5.02 -0.51 -9.78
CA LEU A 114 6.38 -0.99 -9.54
C LEU A 114 6.75 -2.16 -10.46
N SER A 115 5.80 -3.01 -10.78
CA SER A 115 6.04 -4.11 -11.73
C SER A 115 6.39 -3.61 -13.11
N PHE A 116 5.78 -2.52 -13.55
CA PHE A 116 6.09 -1.92 -14.85
C PHE A 116 7.42 -1.18 -14.87
N VAL A 117 7.87 -0.68 -13.74
CA VAL A 117 9.14 0.05 -13.64
C VAL A 117 10.33 -0.92 -13.55
N LEU A 118 10.11 -2.11 -12.99
CA LEU A 118 11.18 -3.11 -12.83
C LEU A 118 11.36 -4.01 -14.07
N ILE A 119 10.48 -3.91 -15.03
CA ILE A 119 10.56 -4.64 -16.29
C ILE A 119 11.12 -3.72 -17.38
#